data_9b665c8d0854b65499212dd0c7fabf06
#
_entry.id   9b665c8d0854b65499212dd0c7fabf06
#
_cell.length_a   1.000
_cell.length_b   1.000
_cell.length_c   1.000
_cell.angle_alpha   90.00
_cell.angle_beta   90.00
_cell.angle_gamma   90.00
#
_symmetry.space_group_name_H-M   'P 1'
#
loop_
_entity.id
_entity.type
_entity.pdbx_description
1 polymer ?
#
loop_
_entity_poly.entity_id
_entity_poly.type
_entity_poly.pdbx_seq_one_letter_code
_entity_poly.pdbx_strand_id
1 'polypeptide(L)'
;MKSIIQEDREHCFICGRNARADYWGLDEHHVYGGSNRKMSEKYGLKVYICHERCHLNGVHKDADLNRQVQAIVQKRAMQYYGWDTETFIRIFRKNYL
;
A
#
# COMPACT_ATOMS: atom_id res chain seq x y z
N MET A 1 -2.85 -13.15 -2.39
CA MET A 1 -3.02 -13.05 -0.93
C MET A 1 -3.91 -11.87 -0.56
N LYS A 2 -4.67 -11.99 0.50
CA LYS A 2 -5.47 -10.86 1.00
C LYS A 2 -4.55 -9.80 1.61
N SER A 3 -5.01 -8.54 1.60
CA SER A 3 -4.27 -7.48 2.28
C SER A 3 -4.21 -7.74 3.79
N ILE A 4 -3.02 -7.62 4.37
CA ILE A 4 -2.86 -7.62 5.83
C ILE A 4 -2.96 -6.21 6.40
N ILE A 5 -3.02 -5.22 5.54
CA ILE A 5 -3.04 -3.80 5.91
C ILE A 5 -4.46 -3.27 6.03
N GLN A 6 -5.33 -3.66 5.08
CA GLN A 6 -6.68 -3.14 4.98
C GLN A 6 -7.67 -4.27 4.71
N GLU A 7 -8.52 -4.56 5.67
CA GLU A 7 -9.61 -5.54 5.48
C GLU A 7 -10.78 -4.91 4.74
N ASP A 8 -11.03 -3.63 4.99
CA ASP A 8 -12.13 -2.88 4.41
C ASP A 8 -11.83 -2.56 2.95
N ARG A 9 -12.68 -3.07 2.04
CA ARG A 9 -12.60 -2.80 0.61
C ARG A 9 -13.59 -1.74 0.15
N GLU A 10 -14.28 -1.12 1.08
CA GLU A 10 -15.33 -0.16 0.75
C GLU A 10 -14.87 1.30 0.89
N HIS A 11 -13.76 1.54 1.57
CA HIS A 11 -13.25 2.88 1.81
C HIS A 11 -11.79 3.01 1.36
N CYS A 12 -11.48 4.14 0.75
CA CYS A 12 -10.11 4.46 0.34
C CYS A 12 -9.19 4.51 1.56
N PHE A 13 -8.06 3.82 1.49
CA PHE A 13 -7.06 3.80 2.56
C PHE A 13 -6.49 5.18 2.86
N ILE A 14 -6.41 6.05 1.85
CA ILE A 14 -5.79 7.37 1.98
C ILE A 14 -6.81 8.43 2.40
N CYS A 15 -7.90 8.60 1.65
CA CYS A 15 -8.84 9.67 1.90
C CYS A 15 -10.14 9.25 2.60
N GLY A 16 -10.34 7.95 2.78
CA GLY A 16 -11.53 7.41 3.46
C GLY A 16 -12.81 7.43 2.64
N ARG A 17 -12.75 7.87 1.38
CA ARG A 17 -13.92 7.96 0.53
C ARG A 17 -14.54 6.59 0.28
N ASN A 18 -15.87 6.52 0.29
CA ASN A 18 -16.58 5.29 -0.01
C ASN A 18 -16.40 4.92 -1.49
N ALA A 19 -16.23 3.64 -1.77
CA ALA A 19 -16.05 3.14 -3.13
C ALA A 19 -17.21 3.53 -4.06
N ARG A 20 -18.42 3.66 -3.51
CA ARG A 20 -19.61 4.04 -4.28
C ARG A 20 -19.66 5.51 -4.63
N ALA A 21 -18.84 6.34 -3.99
CA ALA A 21 -18.79 7.78 -4.25
C ALA A 21 -17.95 8.12 -5.47
N ASP A 22 -17.21 7.14 -6.01
CA ASP A 22 -16.35 7.30 -7.16
C ASP A 22 -16.85 6.42 -8.30
N TYR A 23 -16.91 6.98 -9.52
CA TYR A 23 -17.33 6.22 -10.70
C TYR A 23 -16.50 4.95 -10.91
N TRP A 24 -15.19 5.06 -10.68
CA TRP A 24 -14.25 3.97 -10.90
C TRP A 24 -14.07 3.06 -9.69
N GLY A 25 -14.61 3.43 -8.53
CA GLY A 25 -14.46 2.67 -7.29
C GLY A 25 -13.05 2.74 -6.74
N LEU A 26 -12.61 1.64 -6.13
CA LEU A 26 -11.27 1.53 -5.53
C LEU A 26 -10.41 0.58 -6.35
N ASP A 27 -9.14 0.95 -6.50
CA ASP A 27 -8.13 0.09 -7.10
C ASP A 27 -7.35 -0.66 -6.03
N GLU A 28 -6.99 -1.90 -6.31
CA GLU A 28 -6.02 -2.64 -5.51
C GLU A 28 -4.62 -2.14 -5.88
N HIS A 29 -3.96 -1.51 -4.93
CA HIS A 29 -2.63 -0.93 -5.13
C HIS A 29 -1.59 -1.73 -4.35
N HIS A 30 -0.62 -2.30 -5.05
CA HIS A 30 0.54 -2.94 -4.44
C HIS A 30 1.49 -1.83 -3.99
N VAL A 31 1.73 -1.74 -2.68
CA VAL A 31 2.45 -0.61 -2.09
C VAL A 31 3.89 -0.54 -2.58
N TYR A 32 4.54 -1.69 -2.75
CA TYR A 32 5.89 -1.77 -3.29
C TYR A 32 5.80 -2.35 -4.70
N GLY A 33 6.05 -1.48 -5.68
CA GLY A 33 5.87 -1.82 -7.09
C GLY A 33 7.15 -2.29 -7.77
N GLY A 34 7.12 -2.29 -9.09
CA GLY A 34 8.27 -2.68 -9.89
C GLY A 34 8.72 -4.10 -9.58
N SER A 35 10.02 -4.27 -9.32
CA SER A 35 10.59 -5.58 -8.99
C SER A 35 10.09 -6.15 -7.65
N ASN A 36 9.52 -5.31 -6.80
CA ASN A 36 9.00 -5.72 -5.50
C ASN A 36 7.50 -6.07 -5.50
N ARG A 37 6.84 -5.96 -6.63
CA ARG A 37 5.40 -6.22 -6.71
C ARG A 37 5.04 -7.64 -6.29
N LYS A 38 5.82 -8.61 -6.69
CA LYS A 38 5.60 -10.01 -6.30
C LYS A 38 5.70 -10.21 -4.80
N MET A 39 6.64 -9.55 -4.15
CA MET A 39 6.80 -9.62 -2.71
C MET A 39 5.68 -8.88 -1.99
N SER A 40 5.24 -7.74 -2.54
CA SER A 40 4.11 -7.01 -2.01
C SER A 40 2.84 -7.88 -2.04
N GLU A 41 2.60 -8.59 -3.14
CA GLU A 41 1.48 -9.54 -3.26
C GLU A 41 1.64 -10.72 -2.30
N LYS A 42 2.83 -11.28 -2.24
CA LYS A 42 3.11 -12.46 -1.41
C LYS A 42 2.82 -12.21 0.07
N TYR A 43 3.16 -11.03 0.56
CA TYR A 43 3.00 -10.67 1.97
C TYR A 43 1.76 -9.85 2.26
N GLY A 44 0.91 -9.61 1.26
CA GLY A 44 -0.34 -8.87 1.43
C GLY A 44 -0.15 -7.39 1.70
N LEU A 45 0.92 -6.79 1.17
CA LEU A 45 1.23 -5.37 1.35
C LEU A 45 0.59 -4.57 0.22
N LYS A 46 -0.72 -4.47 0.28
CA LYS A 46 -1.52 -3.78 -0.70
C LYS A 46 -2.69 -3.07 -0.01
N VAL A 47 -3.17 -2.00 -0.62
CA VAL A 47 -4.26 -1.18 -0.11
C VAL A 47 -5.27 -0.91 -1.22
N TYR A 48 -6.47 -0.49 -0.83
CA TYR A 48 -7.54 -0.15 -1.77
C TYR A 48 -7.72 1.35 -1.73
N ILE A 49 -7.52 2.02 -2.87
CA ILE A 49 -7.52 3.47 -2.98
C ILE A 49 -8.32 3.95 -4.19
N CYS A 50 -8.84 5.19 -4.12
CA CYS A 50 -9.60 5.79 -5.21
C CYS A 50 -8.81 5.74 -6.52
N HIS A 51 -9.47 5.35 -7.61
CA HIS A 51 -8.83 5.19 -8.90
C HIS A 51 -8.13 6.46 -9.38
N GLU A 52 -8.86 7.59 -9.45
CA GLU A 52 -8.28 8.83 -9.96
C GLU A 52 -7.55 9.64 -8.91
N ARG A 53 -8.22 9.92 -7.79
CA ARG A 53 -7.74 10.89 -6.81
C ARG A 53 -6.50 10.43 -6.04
N CYS A 54 -6.54 9.21 -5.50
CA CYS A 54 -5.47 8.72 -4.64
C CYS A 54 -4.50 7.79 -5.35
N HIS A 55 -4.93 7.12 -6.41
CA HIS A 55 -4.07 6.22 -7.19
C HIS A 55 -3.37 6.96 -8.33
N LEU A 56 -4.08 7.30 -9.39
CA LEU A 56 -3.46 7.93 -10.58
C LEU A 56 -2.90 9.32 -10.30
N ASN A 57 -3.63 10.17 -9.59
CA ASN A 57 -3.21 11.53 -9.27
C ASN A 57 -2.62 11.69 -7.87
N GLY A 58 -2.63 10.63 -7.08
CA GLY A 58 -2.05 10.59 -5.74
C GLY A 58 -0.69 9.90 -5.73
N VAL A 59 -0.67 8.61 -5.35
CA VAL A 59 0.60 7.88 -5.16
C VAL A 59 1.47 7.78 -6.43
N HIS A 60 0.87 7.82 -7.62
CA HIS A 60 1.63 7.76 -8.87
C HIS A 60 2.22 9.12 -9.30
N LYS A 61 1.74 10.23 -8.76
CA LYS A 61 2.24 11.56 -9.12
C LYS A 61 2.87 12.31 -7.95
N ASP A 62 2.45 12.02 -6.73
CA ASP A 62 2.94 12.68 -5.52
C ASP A 62 3.90 11.76 -4.81
N ALA A 63 5.19 12.01 -4.97
CA ALA A 63 6.25 11.19 -4.38
C ALA A 63 6.20 11.21 -2.85
N ASP A 64 5.84 12.34 -2.25
CA ASP A 64 5.76 12.45 -0.79
C ASP A 64 4.61 11.62 -0.24
N LEU A 65 3.44 11.67 -0.89
CA LEU A 65 2.31 10.84 -0.50
C LEU A 65 2.64 9.35 -0.63
N ASN A 66 3.24 8.96 -1.75
CA ASN A 66 3.65 7.57 -1.96
C ASN A 66 4.62 7.10 -0.86
N ARG A 67 5.60 7.95 -0.52
CA ARG A 67 6.57 7.63 0.53
C ARG A 67 5.91 7.47 1.89
N GLN A 68 4.93 8.30 2.22
CA GLN A 68 4.18 8.19 3.47
C GLN A 68 3.43 6.86 3.55
N VAL A 69 2.77 6.47 2.47
CA VAL A 69 2.07 5.19 2.40
C VAL A 69 3.04 4.03 2.57
N GLN A 70 4.18 4.10 1.88
CA GLN A 70 5.21 3.06 1.97
C GLN A 70 5.77 2.91 3.39
N ALA A 71 5.98 4.03 4.09
CA ALA A 71 6.47 4.01 5.46
C ALA A 71 5.45 3.40 6.43
N ILE A 72 4.19 3.80 6.31
CA ILE A 72 3.10 3.27 7.15
C ILE A 72 2.97 1.76 6.95
N VAL A 73 3.00 1.32 5.71
CA VAL A 73 2.82 -0.10 5.38
C VAL A 73 4.01 -0.93 5.83
N GLN A 74 5.24 -0.41 5.69
CA GLN A 74 6.42 -1.08 6.22
C GLN A 74 6.30 -1.31 7.73
N LYS A 75 5.92 -0.28 8.47
CA LYS A 75 5.77 -0.37 9.91
C LYS A 75 4.75 -1.44 10.31
N ARG A 76 3.60 -1.45 9.64
CA ARG A 76 2.56 -2.44 9.90
C ARG A 76 2.98 -3.85 9.53
N ALA A 77 3.69 -4.02 8.41
CA ALA A 77 4.19 -5.33 8.00
C ALA A 77 5.19 -5.88 9.00
N MET A 78 6.10 -5.04 9.47
CA MET A 78 7.08 -5.44 10.48
C MET A 78 6.40 -5.91 11.77
N GLN A 79 5.37 -5.20 12.20
CA GLN A 79 4.59 -5.56 13.38
C GLN A 79 3.82 -6.87 13.18
N TYR A 80 3.19 -7.02 12.03
CA TYR A 80 2.36 -8.19 11.72
C TYR A 80 3.20 -9.48 11.63
N TYR A 81 4.32 -9.42 10.93
CA TYR A 81 5.18 -10.59 10.72
C TYR A 81 6.26 -10.77 11.77
N GLY A 82 6.43 -9.81 12.66
CA GLY A 82 7.52 -9.85 13.62
C GLY A 82 8.89 -9.64 12.99
N TRP A 83 8.96 -8.87 11.90
CA TRP A 83 10.22 -8.58 11.21
C TRP A 83 10.93 -7.39 11.86
N ASP A 84 12.26 -7.48 11.89
CA ASP A 84 13.09 -6.31 12.13
C ASP A 84 13.37 -5.57 10.82
N THR A 85 14.02 -4.42 10.91
CA THR A 85 14.33 -3.59 9.74
C THR A 85 15.23 -4.32 8.75
N GLU A 86 16.21 -5.08 9.24
CA GLU A 86 17.11 -5.85 8.36
C GLU A 86 16.34 -6.88 7.53
N THR A 87 15.39 -7.57 8.16
CA THR A 87 14.57 -8.56 7.46
C THR A 87 13.74 -7.90 6.36
N PHE A 88 13.13 -6.76 6.67
CA PHE A 88 12.36 -6.01 5.67
C PHE A 88 13.24 -5.58 4.48
N ILE A 89 14.41 -5.02 4.77
CA ILE A 89 15.35 -4.61 3.71
C ILE A 89 15.82 -5.81 2.88
N ARG A 90 16.03 -6.96 3.51
CA ARG A 90 16.43 -8.17 2.79
C ARG A 90 15.37 -8.58 1.77
N ILE A 91 14.10 -8.43 2.13
CA ILE A 91 12.98 -8.80 1.25
C ILE A 91 12.74 -7.75 0.17
N PHE A 92 12.67 -6.46 0.55
CA PHE A 92 12.27 -5.38 -0.33
C PHE A 92 13.42 -4.52 -0.83
N ARG A 93 14.64 -4.79 -0.40
CA ARG A 93 15.88 -4.14 -0.88
C ARG A 93 16.00 -2.66 -0.51
N LYS A 94 15.11 -2.13 0.31
CA LYS A 94 15.11 -0.72 0.70
C LYS A 94 14.39 -0.52 2.02
N ASN A 95 14.82 0.50 2.77
CA ASN A 95 14.15 0.94 3.98
C ASN A 95 13.32 2.19 3.65
N TYR A 96 12.04 2.15 3.95
CA TYR A 96 11.11 3.26 3.70
C TYR A 96 10.76 4.05 4.98
N LEU A 97 11.31 3.66 6.11
CA LEU A 97 11.13 4.37 7.38
C LEU A 97 12.10 5.54 7.54
#